data_473d77556014fa35e1acf999c684ef23
#
_entry.id   473d77556014fa35e1acf999c684ef23
#
_cell.length_a   1.000
_cell.length_b   1.000
_cell.length_c   1.000
_cell.angle_alpha   90.00
_cell.angle_beta   90.00
_cell.angle_gamma   90.00
#
_symmetry.space_group_name_H-M   'P 1'
#
loop_
_entity.id
_entity.type
_entity.pdbx_description
1 polymer ?
#
loop_
_entity_poly.entity_id
_entity_poly.type
_entity_poly.pdbx_seq_one_letter_code
_entity_poly.pdbx_strand_id
1 'polypeptide(L)'
;MSVMGRAANYLLIDISNSFTKLAFASKIKIGRRQKVTTPRFDATFMRHFINRRKIDMWVVSSVVPKRNRDVRKVAGTTKVLWLNSRLKLGVGIDYPRPKSIGADRLANAAAVAALYGCPAIVVDFGTAVTFDIVSEGKNYIGGVIAPGLEAMTNFLYQRTALLPKLSLQEPRRAIGRSTIDAMRSGAVFGYRGLVREIIAQIKAERFSQKKVHVIATGGYAELISARLPEIDAVRRDLTLEGLRIVANLNS
;
A
#
# COMPACT_ATOMS: atom_id res chain seq x y z
N MET A 1 38.75 -4.68 -18.39
CA MET A 1 37.49 -4.19 -18.99
C MET A 1 36.34 -4.62 -18.08
N SER A 2 35.86 -3.70 -17.27
CA SER A 2 34.72 -3.94 -16.37
C SER A 2 33.46 -4.09 -17.22
N VAL A 3 32.82 -5.26 -17.21
CA VAL A 3 31.51 -5.47 -17.79
C VAL A 3 30.54 -4.65 -16.93
N MET A 4 30.23 -3.45 -17.36
CA MET A 4 29.10 -2.68 -16.79
C MET A 4 27.84 -3.51 -16.99
N GLY A 5 27.43 -4.22 -15.94
CA GLY A 5 26.20 -5.00 -15.94
C GLY A 5 25.02 -4.11 -16.34
N ARG A 6 24.31 -4.53 -17.38
CA ARG A 6 23.12 -3.85 -17.91
C ARG A 6 22.17 -3.58 -16.76
N ALA A 7 21.78 -2.31 -16.57
CA ALA A 7 20.83 -1.94 -15.52
C ALA A 7 19.53 -2.75 -15.70
N ALA A 8 19.14 -3.53 -14.68
CA ALA A 8 17.93 -4.35 -14.73
C ALA A 8 16.71 -3.44 -14.88
N ASN A 9 15.81 -3.78 -15.82
CA ASN A 9 14.54 -3.08 -16.05
C ASN A 9 13.41 -3.90 -15.48
N TYR A 10 12.80 -3.41 -14.40
CA TYR A 10 11.65 -4.03 -13.77
C TYR A 10 10.36 -3.35 -14.20
N LEU A 11 9.29 -4.13 -14.31
CA LEU A 11 7.92 -3.64 -14.29
C LEU A 11 7.29 -4.02 -12.95
N LEU A 12 7.07 -3.03 -12.11
CA LEU A 12 6.42 -3.20 -10.81
C LEU A 12 4.91 -3.04 -10.97
N ILE A 13 4.13 -3.95 -10.41
CA ILE A 13 2.67 -3.93 -10.50
C ILE A 13 2.09 -4.26 -9.13
N ASP A 14 1.29 -3.35 -8.57
CA ASP A 14 0.50 -3.55 -7.37
C ASP A 14 -0.99 -3.59 -7.75
N ILE A 15 -1.60 -4.79 -7.69
CA ILE A 15 -2.99 -5.03 -8.08
C ILE A 15 -3.84 -5.13 -6.81
N SER A 16 -4.47 -4.01 -6.44
CA SER A 16 -5.42 -3.92 -5.33
C SER A 16 -6.87 -3.94 -5.83
N ASN A 17 -7.84 -4.07 -4.94
CA ASN A 17 -9.25 -4.21 -5.32
C ASN A 17 -9.79 -3.03 -6.13
N SER A 18 -9.53 -1.80 -5.71
CA SER A 18 -10.06 -0.59 -6.38
C SER A 18 -9.15 -0.08 -7.49
N PHE A 19 -7.83 -0.09 -7.26
CA PHE A 19 -6.85 0.48 -8.17
C PHE A 19 -5.65 -0.45 -8.35
N THR A 20 -5.08 -0.40 -9.56
CA THR A 20 -3.78 -1.00 -9.87
C THR A 20 -2.76 0.12 -10.11
N LYS A 21 -1.60 0.00 -9.48
CA LYS A 21 -0.46 0.92 -9.64
C LYS A 21 0.65 0.22 -10.41
N LEU A 22 1.26 0.92 -11.36
CA LEU A 22 2.37 0.41 -12.16
C LEU A 22 3.50 1.43 -12.20
N ALA A 23 4.72 0.93 -12.27
CA ALA A 23 5.88 1.77 -12.58
C ALA A 23 6.98 0.90 -13.21
N PHE A 24 7.73 1.49 -14.14
CA PHE A 24 9.03 0.95 -14.52
C PHE A 24 10.04 1.30 -13.43
N ALA A 25 10.97 0.41 -13.17
CA ALA A 25 12.01 0.64 -12.18
C ALA A 25 13.37 0.06 -12.63
N SER A 26 14.42 0.66 -12.13
CA SER A 26 15.76 0.05 -12.10
C SER A 26 16.00 -0.57 -10.72
N LYS A 27 17.20 -1.13 -10.51
CA LYS A 27 17.63 -1.58 -9.17
C LYS A 27 17.63 -0.45 -8.13
N ILE A 28 17.82 0.79 -8.56
CA ILE A 28 18.07 1.94 -7.67
C ILE A 28 16.82 2.77 -7.45
N LYS A 29 15.99 3.00 -8.48
CA LYS A 29 14.86 3.96 -8.42
C LYS A 29 13.65 3.48 -9.18
N ILE A 30 12.50 3.99 -8.73
CA ILE A 30 11.20 3.85 -9.41
C ILE A 30 11.01 5.04 -10.34
N GLY A 31 10.49 4.78 -11.54
CA GLY A 31 10.06 5.82 -12.49
C GLY A 31 8.69 6.37 -12.14
N ARG A 32 8.13 7.16 -13.07
CA ARG A 32 6.78 7.74 -12.89
C ARG A 32 5.73 6.66 -12.73
N ARG A 33 5.00 6.70 -11.59
CA ARG A 33 3.87 5.81 -11.32
C ARG A 33 2.68 6.15 -12.23
N GLN A 34 2.04 5.10 -12.74
CA GLN A 34 0.69 5.16 -13.29
C GLN A 34 -0.30 4.47 -12.37
N LYS A 35 -1.50 5.03 -12.24
CA LYS A 35 -2.62 4.47 -11.49
C LYS A 35 -3.81 4.32 -12.42
N VAL A 36 -4.45 3.16 -12.40
CA VAL A 36 -5.66 2.84 -13.17
C VAL A 36 -6.65 2.13 -12.26
N THR A 37 -7.95 2.25 -12.51
CA THR A 37 -8.94 1.44 -11.79
C THR A 37 -8.74 -0.04 -12.15
N THR A 38 -8.80 -0.92 -11.17
CA THR A 38 -8.53 -2.36 -11.38
C THR A 38 -9.46 -3.02 -12.42
N PRO A 39 -10.75 -2.63 -12.57
CA PRO A 39 -11.56 -3.10 -13.67
C PRO A 39 -11.02 -2.75 -15.07
N ARG A 40 -10.32 -1.64 -15.23
CA ARG A 40 -9.70 -1.21 -16.49
C ARG A 40 -8.28 -1.73 -16.71
N PHE A 41 -7.71 -2.39 -15.70
CA PHE A 41 -6.40 -3.03 -15.81
C PHE A 41 -6.55 -4.39 -16.49
N ASP A 42 -6.35 -4.44 -17.80
CA ASP A 42 -6.46 -5.62 -18.66
C ASP A 42 -5.22 -5.79 -19.55
N ALA A 43 -5.23 -6.84 -20.38
CA ALA A 43 -4.12 -7.12 -21.29
C ALA A 43 -3.87 -6.00 -22.32
N THR A 44 -4.93 -5.33 -22.77
CA THR A 44 -4.83 -4.22 -23.74
C THR A 44 -4.16 -3.01 -23.11
N PHE A 45 -4.62 -2.62 -21.92
CA PHE A 45 -4.00 -1.55 -21.14
C PHE A 45 -2.51 -1.83 -20.89
N MET A 46 -2.17 -3.06 -20.46
CA MET A 46 -0.77 -3.42 -20.18
C MET A 46 0.11 -3.33 -21.42
N ARG A 47 -0.33 -3.86 -22.57
CA ARG A 47 0.44 -3.76 -23.83
C ARG A 47 0.69 -2.31 -24.23
N HIS A 48 -0.33 -1.46 -24.11
CA HIS A 48 -0.20 -0.03 -24.37
C HIS A 48 0.78 0.65 -23.40
N PHE A 49 0.69 0.35 -22.11
CA PHE A 49 1.57 0.91 -21.09
C PHE A 49 3.03 0.51 -21.31
N ILE A 50 3.27 -0.75 -21.64
CA ILE A 50 4.63 -1.28 -21.88
C ILE A 50 5.25 -0.67 -23.14
N ASN A 51 4.46 -0.42 -24.17
CA ASN A 51 4.86 0.23 -25.41
C ASN A 51 6.23 -0.28 -25.93
N ARG A 52 6.36 -1.60 -26.16
CA ARG A 52 7.57 -2.27 -26.67
C ARG A 52 8.84 -2.13 -25.80
N ARG A 53 8.74 -1.61 -24.57
CA ARG A 53 9.88 -1.53 -23.66
C ARG A 53 10.38 -2.93 -23.30
N LYS A 54 11.69 -3.11 -23.32
CA LYS A 54 12.29 -4.36 -22.85
C LYS A 54 12.22 -4.41 -21.33
N ILE A 55 11.62 -5.46 -20.80
CA ILE A 55 11.44 -5.72 -19.37
C ILE A 55 12.18 -7.02 -19.07
N ASP A 56 13.07 -6.99 -18.10
CA ASP A 56 13.84 -8.16 -17.69
C ASP A 56 13.04 -9.01 -16.68
N MET A 57 12.24 -8.37 -15.82
CA MET A 57 11.40 -9.04 -14.84
C MET A 57 10.18 -8.21 -14.48
N TRP A 58 9.02 -8.86 -14.38
CA TRP A 58 7.80 -8.33 -13.80
C TRP A 58 7.75 -8.68 -12.32
N VAL A 59 7.40 -7.73 -11.46
CA VAL A 59 7.30 -7.92 -10.02
C VAL A 59 5.91 -7.53 -9.59
N VAL A 60 5.14 -8.48 -9.10
CA VAL A 60 3.71 -8.34 -8.94
C VAL A 60 3.27 -8.63 -7.51
N SER A 61 2.66 -7.63 -6.88
CA SER A 61 1.76 -7.80 -5.74
C SER A 61 0.34 -7.90 -6.26
N SER A 62 -0.42 -8.88 -5.82
CA SER A 62 -1.82 -9.01 -6.24
C SER A 62 -2.69 -9.61 -5.16
N VAL A 63 -3.78 -8.92 -4.87
CA VAL A 63 -4.91 -9.41 -4.06
C VAL A 63 -6.16 -9.65 -4.92
N VAL A 64 -6.02 -9.63 -6.27
CA VAL A 64 -7.11 -9.83 -7.24
C VAL A 64 -6.75 -10.96 -8.23
N PRO A 65 -6.98 -12.24 -7.88
CA PRO A 65 -6.56 -13.38 -8.69
C PRO A 65 -7.05 -13.37 -10.14
N LYS A 66 -8.21 -12.80 -10.41
CA LYS A 66 -8.77 -12.69 -11.78
C LYS A 66 -7.83 -11.92 -12.72
N ARG A 67 -7.12 -10.90 -12.24
CA ARG A 67 -6.19 -10.08 -13.04
C ARG A 67 -4.83 -10.76 -13.27
N ASN A 68 -4.50 -11.77 -12.49
CA ASN A 68 -3.23 -12.49 -12.64
C ASN A 68 -3.13 -13.20 -13.99
N ARG A 69 -4.26 -13.61 -14.58
CA ARG A 69 -4.30 -14.23 -15.94
C ARG A 69 -3.86 -13.23 -17.01
N ASP A 70 -4.33 -11.98 -16.92
CA ASP A 70 -3.96 -10.92 -17.87
C ASP A 70 -2.46 -10.62 -17.79
N VAL A 71 -1.91 -10.56 -16.58
CA VAL A 71 -0.47 -10.37 -16.37
C VAL A 71 0.33 -11.50 -17.02
N ARG A 72 0.00 -12.78 -16.77
CA ARG A 72 0.68 -13.92 -17.37
C ARG A 72 0.61 -13.90 -18.90
N LYS A 73 -0.57 -13.59 -19.46
CA LYS A 73 -0.79 -13.51 -20.90
C LYS A 73 0.10 -12.47 -21.58
N VAL A 74 0.29 -11.30 -20.93
CA VAL A 74 1.08 -10.20 -21.51
C VAL A 74 2.57 -10.37 -21.26
N ALA A 75 2.96 -10.92 -20.12
CA ALA A 75 4.35 -11.20 -19.78
C ALA A 75 4.98 -12.26 -20.70
N GLY A 76 4.17 -13.21 -21.22
CA GLY A 76 4.65 -14.28 -22.07
C GLY A 76 5.75 -15.10 -21.40
N THR A 77 6.95 -15.14 -22.00
CA THR A 77 8.12 -15.84 -21.47
C THR A 77 8.95 -15.02 -20.50
N THR A 78 8.63 -13.72 -20.30
CA THR A 78 9.35 -12.87 -19.36
C THR A 78 9.12 -13.35 -17.93
N LYS A 79 10.18 -13.41 -17.12
CA LYS A 79 10.11 -13.80 -15.69
C LYS A 79 9.10 -12.93 -14.94
N VAL A 80 8.16 -13.57 -14.23
CA VAL A 80 7.21 -12.90 -13.33
C VAL A 80 7.47 -13.35 -11.91
N LEU A 81 7.90 -12.42 -11.06
CA LEU A 81 8.06 -12.61 -9.63
C LEU A 81 6.75 -12.22 -8.92
N TRP A 82 5.99 -13.21 -8.48
CA TRP A 82 4.78 -13.02 -7.68
C TRP A 82 5.15 -12.89 -6.21
N LEU A 83 4.90 -11.71 -5.62
CA LEU A 83 5.21 -11.48 -4.22
C LEU A 83 4.42 -12.43 -3.31
N ASN A 84 5.11 -13.11 -2.43
CA ASN A 84 4.55 -14.02 -1.44
C ASN A 84 5.55 -14.25 -0.30
N SER A 85 5.09 -14.92 0.77
CA SER A 85 5.86 -15.16 1.99
C SER A 85 7.06 -16.10 1.89
N ARG A 86 7.31 -16.72 0.73
CA ARG A 86 8.45 -17.62 0.51
C ARG A 86 9.66 -16.92 -0.11
N LEU A 87 9.47 -15.69 -0.60
CA LEU A 87 10.56 -14.92 -1.20
C LEU A 87 11.46 -14.32 -0.13
N LYS A 88 12.67 -13.92 -0.54
CA LYS A 88 13.54 -13.07 0.27
C LYS A 88 12.91 -11.67 0.32
N LEU A 89 12.39 -11.28 1.48
CA LEU A 89 11.67 -10.00 1.67
C LEU A 89 12.55 -8.92 2.31
N GLY A 90 13.71 -9.30 2.86
CA GLY A 90 14.52 -8.41 3.70
C GLY A 90 13.97 -8.23 5.11
N VAL A 91 12.84 -8.87 5.40
CA VAL A 91 12.23 -9.04 6.74
C VAL A 91 11.89 -10.50 6.94
N GLY A 92 11.96 -10.97 8.18
CA GLY A 92 11.41 -12.26 8.59
C GLY A 92 9.88 -12.20 8.73
N ILE A 93 9.26 -13.34 8.96
CA ILE A 93 7.82 -13.44 9.20
C ILE A 93 7.62 -14.25 10.48
N ASP A 94 7.15 -13.59 11.52
CA ASP A 94 6.69 -14.19 12.77
C ASP A 94 5.16 -14.09 12.82
N TYR A 95 4.50 -14.95 12.05
CA TYR A 95 3.06 -14.95 11.89
C TYR A 95 2.54 -16.39 11.66
N PRO A 96 1.48 -16.83 12.38
CA PRO A 96 1.05 -18.23 12.38
C PRO A 96 0.71 -18.81 11.00
N ARG A 97 0.21 -18.00 10.08
CA ARG A 97 -0.17 -18.40 8.73
C ARG A 97 0.45 -17.49 7.68
N PRO A 98 1.77 -17.59 7.40
CA PRO A 98 2.47 -16.68 6.49
C PRO A 98 1.83 -16.56 5.10
N LYS A 99 1.22 -17.64 4.60
CA LYS A 99 0.56 -17.66 3.28
C LYS A 99 -0.73 -16.83 3.21
N SER A 100 -1.33 -16.48 4.35
CA SER A 100 -2.54 -15.65 4.40
C SER A 100 -2.25 -14.15 4.40
N ILE A 101 -0.99 -13.75 4.49
CA ILE A 101 -0.61 -12.33 4.45
C ILE A 101 -0.74 -11.82 3.02
N GLY A 102 -1.46 -10.71 2.84
CA GLY A 102 -1.57 -10.03 1.55
C GLY A 102 -0.20 -9.63 0.99
N ALA A 103 -0.03 -9.77 -0.31
CA ALA A 103 1.23 -9.45 -0.97
C ALA A 103 1.61 -7.97 -0.83
N ASP A 104 0.63 -7.07 -0.85
CA ASP A 104 0.78 -5.64 -0.58
C ASP A 104 1.33 -5.35 0.81
N ARG A 105 0.86 -6.07 1.82
CA ARG A 105 1.32 -5.95 3.21
C ARG A 105 2.77 -6.40 3.37
N LEU A 106 3.17 -7.48 2.70
CA LEU A 106 4.56 -7.94 2.66
C LEU A 106 5.46 -6.94 1.93
N ALA A 107 4.99 -6.32 0.84
CA ALA A 107 5.72 -5.26 0.15
C ALA A 107 5.92 -4.04 1.07
N ASN A 108 4.89 -3.61 1.78
CA ASN A 108 4.96 -2.51 2.72
C ASN A 108 5.97 -2.79 3.85
N ALA A 109 5.95 -4.00 4.42
CA ALA A 109 6.90 -4.42 5.44
C ALA A 109 8.35 -4.41 4.94
N ALA A 110 8.60 -4.95 3.74
CA ALA A 110 9.92 -4.92 3.10
C ALA A 110 10.41 -3.48 2.88
N ALA A 111 9.50 -2.60 2.40
CA ALA A 111 9.84 -1.21 2.14
C ALA A 111 10.18 -0.43 3.41
N VAL A 112 9.32 -0.50 4.45
CA VAL A 112 9.53 0.27 5.67
C VAL A 112 10.80 -0.15 6.38
N ALA A 113 11.06 -1.45 6.47
CA ALA A 113 12.28 -1.97 7.10
C ALA A 113 13.57 -1.55 6.39
N ALA A 114 13.53 -1.48 5.04
CA ALA A 114 14.71 -1.09 4.25
C ALA A 114 14.93 0.42 4.20
N LEU A 115 13.87 1.22 4.23
CA LEU A 115 13.96 2.68 4.02
C LEU A 115 13.99 3.48 5.32
N TYR A 116 13.40 2.96 6.41
CA TYR A 116 13.26 3.66 7.69
C TYR A 116 13.86 2.89 8.87
N GLY A 117 14.05 1.60 8.72
CA GLY A 117 14.49 0.74 9.82
C GLY A 117 13.33 0.15 10.61
N CYS A 118 13.65 -0.44 11.75
CA CYS A 118 12.73 -1.15 12.64
C CYS A 118 12.95 -0.73 14.10
N PRO A 119 11.92 -0.75 14.96
CA PRO A 119 10.56 -1.20 14.68
C PRO A 119 9.75 -0.19 13.86
N ALA A 120 8.72 -0.68 13.13
CA ALA A 120 7.93 0.17 12.27
C ALA A 120 6.45 -0.26 12.18
N ILE A 121 5.57 0.71 11.95
CA ILE A 121 4.15 0.53 11.63
C ILE A 121 3.90 1.19 10.27
N VAL A 122 3.36 0.46 9.32
CA VAL A 122 2.86 1.04 8.07
C VAL A 122 1.35 1.16 8.16
N VAL A 123 0.83 2.35 7.87
CA VAL A 123 -0.63 2.60 7.77
C VAL A 123 -0.97 2.82 6.31
N ASP A 124 -1.63 1.85 5.67
CA ASP A 124 -2.05 1.95 4.26
C ASP A 124 -3.53 2.34 4.16
N PHE A 125 -3.79 3.54 3.70
CA PHE A 125 -5.12 4.13 3.52
C PHE A 125 -5.72 3.76 2.15
N GLY A 126 -6.05 2.49 1.99
CA GLY A 126 -6.64 1.92 0.79
C GLY A 126 -8.16 1.75 0.86
N THR A 127 -8.68 0.72 0.17
CA THR A 127 -10.09 0.26 0.26
C THR A 127 -10.45 -0.19 1.67
N ALA A 128 -9.54 -0.87 2.34
CA ALA A 128 -9.45 -0.99 3.78
C ALA A 128 -8.27 -0.14 4.26
N VAL A 129 -8.24 0.26 5.54
CA VAL A 129 -7.01 0.70 6.16
C VAL A 129 -6.34 -0.50 6.81
N THR A 130 -5.06 -0.70 6.51
CA THR A 130 -4.27 -1.73 7.15
C THR A 130 -3.14 -1.13 7.95
N PHE A 131 -2.82 -1.77 9.07
CA PHE A 131 -1.66 -1.47 9.89
C PHE A 131 -0.75 -2.69 9.82
N ASP A 132 0.44 -2.53 9.28
CA ASP A 132 1.43 -3.58 9.13
C ASP A 132 2.57 -3.34 10.11
N ILE A 133 2.82 -4.31 10.98
CA ILE A 133 3.74 -4.15 12.10
C ILE A 133 5.02 -4.95 11.83
N VAL A 134 6.17 -4.27 11.88
CA VAL A 134 7.49 -4.88 11.81
C VAL A 134 8.19 -4.68 13.15
N SER A 135 8.61 -5.77 13.78
CA SER A 135 9.30 -5.77 15.08
C SER A 135 10.75 -5.25 14.96
N GLU A 136 11.40 -5.01 16.10
CA GLU A 136 12.82 -4.66 16.18
C GLU A 136 13.73 -5.71 15.53
N GLY A 137 13.39 -6.99 15.69
CA GLY A 137 14.09 -8.10 15.04
C GLY A 137 13.82 -8.22 13.55
N LYS A 138 13.25 -7.18 12.91
CA LYS A 138 12.90 -7.14 11.48
C LYS A 138 11.94 -8.25 11.06
N ASN A 139 11.00 -8.65 11.93
CA ASN A 139 9.97 -9.62 11.59
C ASN A 139 8.63 -8.92 11.39
N TYR A 140 7.93 -9.25 10.32
CA TYR A 140 6.51 -8.95 10.20
C TYR A 140 5.75 -9.79 11.24
N ILE A 141 5.09 -9.14 12.19
CA ILE A 141 4.45 -9.80 13.34
C ILE A 141 2.92 -9.77 13.29
N GLY A 142 2.35 -9.18 12.27
CA GLY A 142 0.90 -9.08 12.13
C GLY A 142 0.42 -7.67 11.81
N GLY A 143 -0.83 -7.39 12.13
CA GLY A 143 -1.40 -6.08 11.89
C GLY A 143 -2.89 -5.99 12.15
N VAL A 144 -3.43 -4.80 11.89
CA VAL A 144 -4.85 -4.49 12.04
C VAL A 144 -5.44 -4.18 10.67
N ILE A 145 -6.70 -4.54 10.46
CA ILE A 145 -7.48 -4.19 9.27
C ILE A 145 -8.79 -3.57 9.73
N ALA A 146 -9.10 -2.37 9.22
CA ALA A 146 -10.37 -1.70 9.47
C ALA A 146 -11.00 -1.22 8.15
N PRO A 147 -12.30 -0.87 8.13
CA PRO A 147 -12.92 -0.32 6.93
C PRO A 147 -12.21 0.94 6.45
N GLY A 148 -11.98 1.08 5.13
CA GLY A 148 -11.40 2.28 4.57
C GLY A 148 -12.34 3.49 4.66
N LEU A 149 -11.78 4.70 4.62
CA LEU A 149 -12.54 5.94 4.79
C LEU A 149 -13.69 6.08 3.77
N GLU A 150 -13.42 5.72 2.50
CA GLU A 150 -14.44 5.77 1.45
C GLU A 150 -15.53 4.69 1.66
N ALA A 151 -15.17 3.52 2.17
CA ALA A 151 -16.14 2.46 2.46
C ALA A 151 -17.13 2.91 3.54
N MET A 152 -16.67 3.56 4.60
CA MET A 152 -17.52 4.09 5.67
C MET A 152 -18.50 5.16 5.15
N THR A 153 -18.02 6.10 4.33
CA THR A 153 -18.85 7.18 3.80
C THR A 153 -19.83 6.71 2.73
N ASN A 154 -19.42 5.77 1.87
CA ASN A 154 -20.29 5.16 0.88
C ASN A 154 -21.39 4.31 1.53
N PHE A 155 -21.13 3.67 2.66
CA PHE A 155 -22.14 2.93 3.42
C PHE A 155 -23.27 3.86 3.87
N LEU A 156 -22.97 5.04 4.39
CA LEU A 156 -23.97 6.03 4.78
C LEU A 156 -24.83 6.47 3.59
N TYR A 157 -24.19 6.78 2.46
CA TYR A 157 -24.90 7.13 1.22
C TYR A 157 -25.83 6.02 0.72
N GLN A 158 -25.38 4.75 0.79
CA GLN A 158 -26.16 3.61 0.29
C GLN A 158 -27.28 3.17 1.23
N ARG A 159 -27.17 3.45 2.53
CA ARG A 159 -28.08 2.95 3.58
C ARG A 159 -29.01 3.99 4.16
N THR A 160 -28.96 5.22 3.67
CA THR A 160 -29.85 6.29 4.13
C THR A 160 -30.48 7.00 2.95
N ALA A 161 -31.70 7.51 3.13
CA ALA A 161 -32.43 8.18 2.06
C ALA A 161 -31.93 9.61 1.77
N LEU A 162 -31.34 10.28 2.76
CA LEU A 162 -31.06 11.72 2.69
C LEU A 162 -29.57 12.07 2.74
N LEU A 163 -28.69 11.11 3.05
CA LEU A 163 -27.27 11.40 3.12
C LEU A 163 -26.63 11.32 1.73
N PRO A 164 -26.06 12.41 1.21
CA PRO A 164 -25.50 12.44 -0.14
C PRO A 164 -24.16 11.70 -0.22
N LYS A 165 -23.75 11.37 -1.44
CA LYS A 165 -22.39 10.89 -1.70
C LYS A 165 -21.38 12.00 -1.36
N LEU A 166 -20.36 11.66 -0.57
CA LEU A 166 -19.41 12.62 -0.02
C LEU A 166 -18.12 12.68 -0.83
N SER A 167 -17.69 13.90 -1.17
CA SER A 167 -16.31 14.17 -1.58
C SER A 167 -15.46 14.45 -0.34
N LEU A 168 -14.45 13.60 -0.11
CA LEU A 168 -13.59 13.65 1.06
C LEU A 168 -12.51 14.72 0.89
N GLN A 169 -12.53 15.70 1.77
CA GLN A 169 -11.55 16.79 1.86
C GLN A 169 -11.46 17.27 3.31
N GLU A 170 -10.46 18.09 3.62
CA GLU A 170 -10.28 18.66 4.96
C GLU A 170 -11.51 19.46 5.40
N PRO A 171 -12.12 19.13 6.55
CA PRO A 171 -13.24 19.90 7.07
C PRO A 171 -12.76 21.25 7.63
N ARG A 172 -13.52 22.29 7.35
CA ARG A 172 -13.20 23.64 7.84
C ARG A 172 -13.41 23.79 9.35
N ARG A 173 -14.36 23.03 9.94
CA ARG A 173 -14.77 23.09 11.36
C ARG A 173 -15.21 21.71 11.83
N ALA A 174 -15.19 21.51 13.15
CA ALA A 174 -15.71 20.31 13.77
C ALA A 174 -17.24 20.24 13.70
N ILE A 175 -17.93 21.37 13.93
CA ILE A 175 -19.39 21.45 13.85
C ILE A 175 -19.77 21.86 12.43
N GLY A 176 -20.31 20.94 11.64
CA GLY A 176 -20.86 21.21 10.31
C GLY A 176 -22.18 22.00 10.38
N ARG A 177 -22.35 22.95 9.47
CA ARG A 177 -23.61 23.73 9.34
C ARG A 177 -24.46 23.29 8.16
N SER A 178 -24.09 22.21 7.50
CA SER A 178 -24.86 21.48 6.48
C SER A 178 -24.65 19.99 6.66
N THR A 179 -25.55 19.17 6.10
CA THR A 179 -25.39 17.71 6.12
C THR A 179 -24.03 17.27 5.55
N ILE A 180 -23.61 17.88 4.45
CA ILE A 180 -22.31 17.59 3.81
C ILE A 180 -21.15 17.93 4.76
N ASP A 181 -21.18 19.08 5.41
CA ASP A 181 -20.10 19.48 6.31
C ASP A 181 -20.09 18.62 7.58
N ALA A 182 -21.26 18.27 8.12
CA ALA A 182 -21.38 17.36 9.28
C ALA A 182 -20.82 15.97 8.94
N MET A 183 -21.20 15.41 7.78
CA MET A 183 -20.67 14.12 7.31
C MET A 183 -19.15 14.16 7.09
N ARG A 184 -18.64 15.24 6.47
CA ARG A 184 -17.20 15.43 6.22
C ARG A 184 -16.42 15.53 7.53
N SER A 185 -16.95 16.29 8.48
CA SER A 185 -16.37 16.46 9.80
C SER A 185 -16.30 15.12 10.55
N GLY A 186 -17.41 14.39 10.61
CA GLY A 186 -17.47 13.06 11.22
C GLY A 186 -16.53 12.07 10.55
N ALA A 187 -16.51 12.05 9.21
CA ALA A 187 -15.63 11.15 8.46
C ALA A 187 -14.14 11.42 8.72
N VAL A 188 -13.68 12.66 8.59
CA VAL A 188 -12.24 12.96 8.70
C VAL A 188 -11.75 12.94 10.15
N PHE A 189 -12.45 13.60 11.06
CA PHE A 189 -12.04 13.64 12.48
C PHE A 189 -12.23 12.29 13.15
N GLY A 190 -13.36 11.61 12.90
CA GLY A 190 -13.61 10.27 13.44
C GLY A 190 -12.56 9.27 12.94
N TYR A 191 -12.18 9.36 11.66
CA TYR A 191 -11.17 8.47 11.09
C TYR A 191 -9.77 8.73 11.64
N ARG A 192 -9.41 9.99 11.89
CA ARG A 192 -8.17 10.34 12.60
C ARG A 192 -8.16 9.78 14.02
N GLY A 193 -9.31 9.85 14.73
CA GLY A 193 -9.45 9.22 16.03
C GLY A 193 -9.22 7.72 16.00
N LEU A 194 -9.84 7.01 15.03
CA LEU A 194 -9.65 5.58 14.80
C LEU A 194 -8.17 5.24 14.57
N VAL A 195 -7.49 5.98 13.69
CA VAL A 195 -6.08 5.72 13.36
C VAL A 195 -5.18 5.97 14.56
N ARG A 196 -5.39 7.09 15.28
CA ARG A 196 -4.65 7.43 16.50
C ARG A 196 -4.78 6.35 17.55
N GLU A 197 -6.00 5.91 17.82
CA GLU A 197 -6.27 4.87 18.83
C GLU A 197 -5.59 3.56 18.48
N ILE A 198 -5.71 3.09 17.22
CA ILE A 198 -5.07 1.84 16.81
C ILE A 198 -3.54 1.94 16.93
N ILE A 199 -2.92 3.06 16.53
CA ILE A 199 -1.47 3.27 16.69
C ILE A 199 -1.09 3.24 18.17
N ALA A 200 -1.87 3.89 19.03
CA ALA A 200 -1.61 3.93 20.47
C ALA A 200 -1.67 2.52 21.09
N GLN A 201 -2.68 1.72 20.75
CA GLN A 201 -2.82 0.34 21.22
C GLN A 201 -1.67 -0.55 20.74
N ILE A 202 -1.28 -0.45 19.46
CA ILE A 202 -0.13 -1.21 18.92
C ILE A 202 1.16 -0.83 19.66
N LYS A 203 1.39 0.46 19.89
CA LYS A 203 2.57 0.94 20.63
C LYS A 203 2.57 0.46 22.07
N ALA A 204 1.43 0.51 22.75
CA ALA A 204 1.31 0.04 24.14
C ALA A 204 1.57 -1.46 24.26
N GLU A 205 1.03 -2.27 23.32
CA GLU A 205 1.17 -3.74 23.35
C GLU A 205 2.60 -4.22 23.07
N ARG A 206 3.31 -3.57 22.10
CA ARG A 206 4.57 -4.13 21.56
C ARG A 206 5.79 -3.25 21.69
N PHE A 207 5.63 -1.94 21.91
CA PHE A 207 6.73 -0.99 21.76
C PHE A 207 6.81 0.02 22.91
N SER A 208 6.38 -0.36 24.12
CA SER A 208 6.42 0.51 25.29
C SER A 208 7.76 1.23 25.41
N GLN A 209 7.74 2.57 25.44
CA GLN A 209 8.89 3.48 25.58
C GLN A 209 9.92 3.46 24.44
N LYS A 210 9.62 2.83 23.28
CA LYS A 210 10.53 2.77 22.13
C LYS A 210 10.09 3.70 21.02
N LYS A 211 11.06 4.23 20.31
CA LYS A 211 10.78 4.99 19.08
C LYS A 211 10.38 4.01 17.97
N VAL A 212 9.19 4.20 17.42
CA VAL A 212 8.63 3.38 16.33
C VAL A 212 8.40 4.28 15.14
N HIS A 213 8.88 3.88 13.96
CA HIS A 213 8.60 4.58 12.72
C HIS A 213 7.17 4.29 12.27
N VAL A 214 6.35 5.34 12.11
CA VAL A 214 4.97 5.22 11.62
C VAL A 214 4.88 5.87 10.25
N ILE A 215 4.75 5.05 9.21
CA ILE A 215 4.77 5.51 7.82
C ILE A 215 3.41 5.28 7.17
N ALA A 216 2.85 6.35 6.61
CA ALA A 216 1.57 6.30 5.90
C ALA A 216 1.76 6.12 4.39
N THR A 217 0.87 5.33 3.78
CA THR A 217 0.72 5.18 2.33
C THR A 217 -0.76 5.08 1.95
N GLY A 218 -1.06 4.97 0.67
CA GLY A 218 -2.44 4.85 0.19
C GLY A 218 -3.08 6.15 -0.29
N GLY A 219 -4.32 6.04 -0.76
CA GLY A 219 -5.00 7.15 -1.44
C GLY A 219 -5.39 8.32 -0.54
N TYR A 220 -5.70 8.05 0.71
CA TYR A 220 -6.12 9.04 1.70
C TYR A 220 -5.04 9.38 2.75
N ALA A 221 -3.82 8.88 2.54
CA ALA A 221 -2.72 9.08 3.48
C ALA A 221 -2.47 10.57 3.77
N GLU A 222 -2.40 11.41 2.74
CA GLU A 222 -2.14 12.86 2.94
C GLU A 222 -3.26 13.55 3.70
N LEU A 223 -4.53 13.28 3.34
CA LEU A 223 -5.68 13.90 3.99
C LEU A 223 -5.71 13.57 5.49
N ILE A 224 -5.52 12.29 5.82
CA ILE A 224 -5.65 11.84 7.22
C ILE A 224 -4.40 12.20 8.03
N SER A 225 -3.21 11.98 7.48
CA SER A 225 -1.94 12.24 8.19
C SER A 225 -1.63 13.71 8.42
N ALA A 226 -2.22 14.62 7.66
CA ALA A 226 -1.93 16.06 7.76
C ALA A 226 -2.09 16.64 9.18
N ARG A 227 -2.86 15.99 10.05
CA ARG A 227 -3.09 16.40 11.44
C ARG A 227 -2.97 15.23 12.43
N LEU A 228 -2.11 14.28 12.12
CA LEU A 228 -1.76 13.14 12.97
C LEU A 228 -0.25 13.16 13.22
N PRO A 229 0.20 13.78 14.32
CA PRO A 229 1.63 13.83 14.66
C PRO A 229 2.23 12.44 14.95
N GLU A 230 1.39 11.44 15.14
CA GLU A 230 1.80 10.05 15.31
C GLU A 230 2.41 9.44 14.04
N ILE A 231 2.19 10.07 12.87
CA ILE A 231 2.70 9.63 11.55
C ILE A 231 3.93 10.44 11.18
N ASP A 232 5.07 9.78 11.07
CA ASP A 232 6.36 10.42 10.79
C ASP A 232 6.49 10.87 9.32
N ALA A 233 5.93 10.10 8.38
CA ALA A 233 6.02 10.42 6.95
C ALA A 233 4.90 9.80 6.12
N VAL A 234 4.58 10.44 4.99
CA VAL A 234 3.70 9.89 3.96
C VAL A 234 4.52 9.49 2.74
N ARG A 235 4.34 8.22 2.29
CA ARG A 235 5.04 7.65 1.13
C ARG A 235 4.04 7.03 0.15
N ARG A 236 3.66 7.78 -0.88
CA ARG A 236 2.65 7.35 -1.86
C ARG A 236 3.00 6.07 -2.62
N ASP A 237 4.29 5.79 -2.79
CA ASP A 237 4.81 4.69 -3.60
C ASP A 237 5.45 3.58 -2.76
N LEU A 238 5.16 3.53 -1.45
CA LEU A 238 5.80 2.59 -0.51
C LEU A 238 5.69 1.14 -0.99
N THR A 239 4.51 0.70 -1.40
CA THR A 239 4.28 -0.66 -1.90
C THR A 239 5.13 -0.98 -3.13
N LEU A 240 5.23 -0.03 -4.09
CA LEU A 240 6.08 -0.20 -5.27
C LEU A 240 7.58 -0.22 -4.89
N GLU A 241 8.01 0.59 -3.92
CA GLU A 241 9.38 0.50 -3.38
C GLU A 241 9.65 -0.88 -2.77
N GLY A 242 8.69 -1.43 -2.03
CA GLY A 242 8.78 -2.79 -1.52
C GLY A 242 8.95 -3.83 -2.63
N LEU A 243 8.18 -3.72 -3.71
CA LEU A 243 8.33 -4.59 -4.87
C LEU A 243 9.73 -4.49 -5.49
N ARG A 244 10.26 -3.27 -5.64
CA ARG A 244 11.62 -3.05 -6.16
C ARG A 244 12.69 -3.68 -5.27
N ILE A 245 12.57 -3.50 -3.94
CA ILE A 245 13.50 -4.06 -2.97
C ILE A 245 13.47 -5.60 -3.03
N VAL A 246 12.28 -6.19 -3.03
CA VAL A 246 12.11 -7.64 -3.14
C VAL A 246 12.63 -8.17 -4.47
N ALA A 247 12.44 -7.43 -5.58
CA ALA A 247 13.04 -7.78 -6.87
C ALA A 247 14.55 -7.91 -6.77
N ASN A 248 15.23 -6.93 -6.17
CA ASN A 248 16.68 -6.93 -6.01
C ASN A 248 17.19 -8.10 -5.16
N LEU A 249 16.43 -8.53 -4.17
CA LEU A 249 16.79 -9.66 -3.29
C LEU A 249 16.61 -11.03 -3.96
N ASN A 250 15.83 -11.09 -5.08
CA ASN A 250 15.47 -12.33 -5.77
C ASN A 250 15.86 -12.33 -7.28
N SER A 251 16.70 -11.39 -7.68
CA SER A 251 17.23 -11.29 -9.05
C SER A 251 18.53 -12.05 -9.26
#